data_d9f830c65bfed2ce1f2af3366401500c
#
_entry.id   d9f830c65bfed2ce1f2af3366401500c
#
_cell.length_a   1.000
_cell.length_b   1.000
_cell.length_c   1.000
_cell.angle_alpha   90.00
_cell.angle_beta   90.00
_cell.angle_gamma   90.00
#
_symmetry.space_group_name_H-M   'P 1'
#
loop_
_entity.id
_entity.type
_entity.pdbx_description
1 polymer ?
#
loop_
_entity_poly.entity_id
_entity_poly.type
_entity_poly.pdbx_seq_one_letter_code
_entity_poly.pdbx_strand_id
1 'polypeptide(L)' 'MITAMDAMMVVAKQLPEDGITFREFVTRAARLRGDPEEVIEETIRLAELDGYRADDIVKIGPAGTKLN' A
#
# COMPACT_ATOMS: atom_id res chain seq x y z
N MET A 1 -10.48 -16.34 -0.82
CA MET A 1 -9.18 -15.70 -1.05
C MET A 1 -9.39 -14.25 -1.47
N ILE A 2 -8.55 -13.36 -0.96
CA ILE A 2 -8.72 -11.94 -1.21
C ILE A 2 -7.76 -11.53 -2.33
N THR A 3 -8.22 -10.67 -3.22
CA THR A 3 -7.37 -10.20 -4.31
C THR A 3 -6.46 -9.09 -3.82
N ALA A 4 -5.44 -8.78 -4.62
CA ALA A 4 -4.52 -7.71 -4.26
C ALA A 4 -5.26 -6.39 -4.14
N MET A 5 -6.18 -6.13 -5.06
CA MET A 5 -6.95 -4.90 -5.03
C MET A 5 -7.79 -4.81 -3.76
N ASP A 6 -8.45 -5.90 -3.38
CA ASP A 6 -9.26 -5.92 -2.18
C ASP A 6 -8.41 -5.70 -0.94
N ALA A 7 -7.23 -6.33 -0.89
CA ALA A 7 -6.34 -6.16 0.25
C ALA A 7 -5.90 -4.70 0.37
N MET A 8 -5.57 -4.08 -0.75
CA MET A 8 -5.15 -2.69 -0.73
C MET A 8 -6.28 -1.77 -0.29
N MET A 9 -7.52 -2.08 -0.69
CA MET A 9 -8.66 -1.28 -0.26
C MET A 9 -8.90 -1.39 1.23
N VAL A 10 -8.71 -2.57 1.79
CA VAL A 10 -8.87 -2.74 3.24
C VAL A 10 -7.83 -1.92 3.98
N VAL A 11 -6.58 -1.98 3.54
CA VAL A 11 -5.52 -1.21 4.17
C VAL A 11 -5.79 0.29 4.03
N ALA A 12 -6.25 0.70 2.86
CA ALA A 12 -6.53 2.11 2.61
C ALA A 12 -7.58 2.65 3.57
N LYS A 13 -8.57 1.83 3.92
CA LYS A 13 -9.60 2.26 4.85
C LYS A 13 -9.10 2.36 6.28
N GLN A 14 -7.96 1.76 6.57
CA GLN A 14 -7.41 1.73 7.92
C GLN A 14 -6.21 2.66 8.08
N LEU A 15 -5.93 3.50 7.07
CA LEU A 15 -4.77 4.36 7.14
C LEU A 15 -4.94 5.40 8.25
N PRO A 16 -3.87 5.64 9.03
CA PRO A 16 -3.93 6.70 10.03
C PRO A 16 -3.89 8.06 9.35
N GLU A 17 -4.23 9.08 10.10
CA GLU A 17 -4.29 10.42 9.57
C GLU A 17 -2.97 10.85 8.97
N ASP A 18 -1.87 10.45 9.59
CA ASP A 18 -0.54 10.83 9.12
C ASP A 18 -0.05 9.97 7.98
N GLY A 19 -0.77 8.90 7.67
CA GLY A 19 -0.36 8.01 6.62
C GLY A 19 0.69 7.00 7.06
N ILE A 20 1.09 6.16 6.15
CA ILE A 20 2.16 5.19 6.39
C ILE A 20 3.03 5.17 5.14
N THR A 21 4.22 4.59 5.25
CA THR A 21 5.08 4.50 4.08
C THR A 21 4.49 3.55 3.06
N PHE A 22 4.92 3.70 1.82
CA PHE A 22 4.49 2.80 0.76
C PHE A 22 4.87 1.35 1.10
N ARG A 23 6.08 1.16 1.65
CA ARG A 23 6.51 -0.17 2.07
C ARG A 23 5.54 -0.76 3.10
N GLU A 24 5.16 0.05 4.08
CA GLU A 24 4.23 -0.43 5.10
C GLU A 24 2.89 -0.76 4.50
N PHE A 25 2.43 0.06 3.56
CA PHE A 25 1.16 -0.16 2.88
C PHE A 25 1.17 -1.51 2.16
N VAL A 26 2.22 -1.74 1.37
CA VAL A 26 2.35 -3.00 0.63
C VAL A 26 2.47 -4.18 1.59
N THR A 27 3.21 -4.00 2.67
CA THR A 27 3.40 -5.06 3.66
C THR A 27 2.08 -5.46 4.28
N ARG A 28 1.27 -4.49 4.66
CA ARG A 28 -0.02 -4.79 5.26
C ARG A 28 -0.95 -5.50 4.29
N ALA A 29 -0.97 -5.06 3.03
CA ALA A 29 -1.80 -5.70 2.03
C ALA A 29 -1.35 -7.13 1.78
N ALA A 30 -0.04 -7.34 1.71
CA ALA A 30 0.49 -8.69 1.48
C ALA A 30 0.15 -9.62 2.63
N ARG A 31 0.19 -9.10 3.86
CA ARG A 31 -0.13 -9.93 5.01
C ARG A 31 -1.59 -10.32 5.04
N LEU A 32 -2.47 -9.44 4.60
CA LEU A 32 -3.87 -9.79 4.50
C LEU A 32 -4.09 -10.94 3.52
N ARG A 33 -3.26 -10.99 2.49
CA ARG A 33 -3.37 -12.06 1.52
C ARG A 33 -2.60 -13.31 1.92
N GLY A 34 -1.75 -13.19 2.94
CA GLY A 34 -0.91 -14.32 3.31
C GLY A 34 0.29 -14.49 2.41
N ASP A 35 0.71 -13.45 1.73
CA ASP A 35 1.85 -13.52 0.82
C ASP A 35 3.16 -13.56 1.59
N PRO A 36 4.19 -14.22 1.03
CA PRO A 36 5.47 -14.26 1.71
C PRO A 36 6.25 -12.96 1.53
N GLU A 37 7.30 -12.82 2.29
CA GLU A 37 8.14 -11.63 2.27
C GLU A 37 8.66 -11.32 0.87
N GLU A 38 8.97 -12.35 0.11
CA GLU A 38 9.50 -12.17 -1.24
C GLU A 38 8.54 -11.41 -2.13
N VAL A 39 7.24 -11.63 -1.95
CA VAL A 39 6.26 -10.93 -2.75
C VAL A 39 6.27 -9.43 -2.42
N ILE A 40 6.48 -9.10 -1.14
CA ILE A 40 6.54 -7.72 -0.71
C ILE A 40 7.71 -7.02 -1.40
N GLU A 41 8.88 -7.63 -1.34
CA GLU A 41 10.07 -7.02 -1.93
C GLU A 41 9.93 -6.89 -3.44
N GLU A 42 9.36 -7.90 -4.08
CA GLU A 42 9.17 -7.85 -5.52
C GLU A 42 8.20 -6.74 -5.91
N THR A 43 7.12 -6.60 -5.16
CA THR A 43 6.13 -5.57 -5.44
C THR A 43 6.73 -4.19 -5.31
N ILE A 44 7.55 -3.97 -4.28
CA ILE A 44 8.18 -2.68 -4.07
C ILE A 44 9.17 -2.40 -5.20
N ARG A 45 9.93 -3.39 -5.60
CA ARG A 45 10.90 -3.21 -6.66
C ARG A 45 10.21 -2.82 -7.97
N LEU A 46 9.11 -3.50 -8.28
CA LEU A 46 8.38 -3.19 -9.51
C LEU A 46 7.77 -1.80 -9.44
N ALA A 47 7.28 -1.41 -8.28
CA ALA A 47 6.72 -0.08 -8.12
C ALA A 47 7.79 1.00 -8.28
N GLU A 48 9.01 0.72 -7.84
CA GLU A 48 10.09 1.67 -7.99
C GLU A 48 10.43 1.91 -9.45
N LEU A 49 10.28 0.89 -10.27
CA LEU A 49 10.47 1.05 -11.71
C LEU A 49 9.45 2.00 -12.30
N ASP A 50 8.28 2.12 -11.68
CA ASP A 50 7.24 3.03 -12.13
C ASP A 50 7.33 4.40 -11.48
N GLY A 51 8.35 4.62 -10.66
CA GLY A 51 8.56 5.93 -10.05
C GLY A 51 8.11 6.07 -8.61
N TYR A 52 7.56 5.04 -8.03
CA TYR A 52 7.19 5.10 -6.60
C TYR A 52 8.42 4.84 -5.75
N ARG A 53 8.35 5.25 -4.51
CA ARG A 53 9.45 5.05 -3.57
C ARG A 53 8.94 4.38 -2.31
N ALA A 54 9.75 3.49 -1.76
CA ALA A 54 9.34 2.72 -0.59
C ALA A 54 9.03 3.60 0.61
N ASP A 55 9.67 4.74 0.74
CA ASP A 55 9.43 5.63 1.88
C ASP A 55 8.48 6.77 1.58
N ASP A 56 7.83 6.77 0.43
CA ASP A 56 6.77 7.73 0.16
C ASP A 56 5.63 7.49 1.14
N ILE A 57 4.96 8.56 1.53
CA ILE A 57 3.85 8.44 2.47
C ILE A 57 2.55 8.27 1.71
N VAL A 58 1.79 7.26 2.11
CA VAL A 58 0.47 6.98 1.55
C VAL A 58 -0.55 7.36 2.59
N LYS A 59 -1.49 8.21 2.22
CA LYS A 59 -2.56 8.57 3.13
C LYS A 59 -3.77 8.99 2.32
N ILE A 60 -4.93 8.94 2.96
CA ILE A 60 -6.16 9.35 2.32
C ILE A 60 -6.64 10.57 3.04
N GLY A 61 -6.67 11.67 2.35
CA GLY A 61 -7.18 12.88 2.92
C GLY A 61 -8.68 12.86 2.83
N PRO A 62 -9.31 13.57 3.67
CA PRO A 62 -10.73 13.65 3.69
C PRO A 62 -11.25 14.15 2.41
N ALA A 63 -10.85 15.21 2.06
CA ALA A 63 -11.32 15.71 0.86
C ALA A 63 -10.48 15.18 -0.15
N GLY A 64 -9.42 14.86 0.25
CA GLY A 64 -8.52 14.55 -0.67
C GLY A 64 -8.77 13.47 -1.44
N THR A 65 -9.44 12.92 -0.94
CA THR A 65 -9.78 12.02 -1.75
C THR A 65 -9.87 12.50 -3.07
N LYS A 66 -9.96 13.54 -3.28
CA LYS A 66 -10.09 13.91 -4.53
C LYS A 66 -8.99 14.36 -5.04
N LEU A 67 -8.61 14.14 -5.53
CA LEU A 67 -7.64 14.57 -6.00
C LEU A 67 -7.67 15.49 -6.76
N ASN A 68 -7.81 15.90 -6.76
CA ASN A 68 -7.99 16.96 -7.38
C ASN A 68 -7.79 17.25 -7.71
#